data_6da9d3e3cc70c8168816ef98dacf8832
#
_entry.id   6da9d3e3cc70c8168816ef98dacf8832
#
_cell.length_a   1.000
_cell.length_b   1.000
_cell.length_c   1.000
_cell.angle_alpha   90.00
_cell.angle_beta   90.00
_cell.angle_gamma   90.00
#
_symmetry.space_group_name_H-M   'P 1'
#
loop_
_entity.id
_entity.type
_entity.pdbx_description
1 polymer ?
#
loop_
_entity_poly.entity_id
_entity_poly.type
_entity_poly.pdbx_seq_one_letter_code
_entity_poly.pdbx_strand_id
1 'polypeptide(L)'
;MHSRTRAAFPLFAILLSALALRAWGLTWGLPTATHYFSYHPDESVVLGAAMGMNAFTGHLLPGFYHYGSLQLYLVNFANSLAFVFGGVNTVIKDLAQDHAQWARLYLIGRSLTVAMGVGTVWVTYALGRRLWGHGAGLWAAGVLAVTPLHAQQSHWLTVDVPAAFWGALALLWTAKTDDALRGDAPGRLAWRYALGAGVFAGLASATKYNMALSILPLLMIGVLERQTKILLVGLASALAAFLLACPGAALDTRTFAADVRYEWVHVSREPGPTFADTGNGFVYAVTHTLSAGLGLPLLLLALLSLGYAAVRRARGDGLLAAFALPYFCVISLASVRYARYAVPLLPLTALWCGRLLADWTAPRPHSLFVLRVSAAAAVLALTLADCVVLVRPMAQTDPRDRALAWLGQAPTPTTVGFAAQPWFGTPPLSPYFALPKPGGWRRFAPPGQPTHLDANGRQWSLTVPGADWDTAVLTHNSPHYVVLSEYDYRDALRLHDARALAFLSALRRGYAPAAVFTGPPPLFRRHGSIDGLPTQDLPHDMLYPNPAILIYEQRK
;
A
#
# COMPACT_ATOMS: atom_id res chain seq x y z
N MET A 1 -39.44 9.87 10.93
CA MET A 1 -38.36 10.26 9.98
C MET A 1 -37.18 10.97 10.67
N HIS A 2 -37.40 11.84 11.65
CA HIS A 2 -36.32 12.64 12.31
C HIS A 2 -35.24 11.84 13.06
N SER A 3 -35.52 10.64 13.58
CA SER A 3 -34.52 9.85 14.32
C SER A 3 -33.51 9.13 13.38
N ARG A 4 -33.94 8.73 12.19
CA ARG A 4 -33.08 8.06 11.20
C ARG A 4 -32.07 9.03 10.55
N THR A 5 -32.46 10.28 10.31
CA THR A 5 -31.58 11.32 9.75
C THR A 5 -30.49 11.75 10.75
N ARG A 6 -30.79 11.84 12.06
CA ARG A 6 -29.78 12.16 13.09
C ARG A 6 -28.72 11.07 13.26
N ALA A 7 -29.05 9.80 13.02
CA ALA A 7 -28.09 8.69 13.11
C ALA A 7 -27.20 8.53 11.86
N ALA A 8 -27.60 9.07 10.70
CA ALA A 8 -26.85 8.96 9.46
C ALA A 8 -25.73 10.01 9.32
N PHE A 9 -25.89 11.18 9.97
CA PHE A 9 -24.94 12.29 9.85
C PHE A 9 -23.51 11.96 10.32
N PRO A 10 -23.28 11.30 11.47
CA PRO A 10 -21.91 10.96 11.89
C PRO A 10 -21.20 10.04 10.91
N LEU A 11 -21.89 9.01 10.36
CA LEU A 11 -21.31 8.12 9.38
C LEU A 11 -20.94 8.86 8.10
N PHE A 12 -21.80 9.76 7.63
CA PHE A 12 -21.53 10.57 6.43
C PHE A 12 -20.28 11.44 6.64
N ALA A 13 -20.16 12.11 7.79
CA ALA A 13 -18.98 12.91 8.13
C ALA A 13 -17.69 12.06 8.16
N ILE A 14 -17.73 10.84 8.73
CA ILE A 14 -16.61 9.91 8.75
C ILE A 14 -16.22 9.50 7.32
N LEU A 15 -17.18 9.15 6.47
CA LEU A 15 -16.91 8.75 5.08
C LEU A 15 -16.36 9.91 4.25
N LEU A 16 -16.86 11.13 4.46
CA LEU A 16 -16.33 12.32 3.80
C LEU A 16 -14.89 12.62 4.24
N SER A 17 -14.59 12.51 5.54
CA SER A 17 -13.23 12.64 6.06
C SER A 17 -12.30 11.55 5.51
N ALA A 18 -12.79 10.31 5.42
CA ALA A 18 -12.05 9.19 4.83
C ALA A 18 -11.74 9.45 3.35
N LEU A 19 -12.70 9.97 2.58
CA LEU A 19 -12.52 10.35 1.19
C LEU A 19 -11.50 11.48 1.06
N ALA A 20 -11.63 12.54 1.86
CA ALA A 20 -10.73 13.68 1.82
C ALA A 20 -9.28 13.27 2.07
N LEU A 21 -9.02 12.44 3.10
CA LEU A 21 -7.68 11.94 3.42
C LEU A 21 -7.09 11.04 2.32
N ARG A 22 -7.90 10.32 1.56
CA ARG A 22 -7.46 9.39 0.49
C ARG A 22 -7.40 10.04 -0.89
N ALA A 23 -8.05 11.16 -1.08
CA ALA A 23 -8.01 11.93 -2.32
C ALA A 23 -6.97 13.07 -2.28
N TRP A 24 -6.56 13.50 -1.09
CA TRP A 24 -5.61 14.60 -0.92
C TRP A 24 -4.20 14.17 -1.33
N GLY A 25 -3.72 14.73 -2.46
CA GLY A 25 -2.43 14.33 -3.04
C GLY A 25 -2.50 13.11 -3.97
N LEU A 26 -3.69 12.76 -4.48
CA LEU A 26 -3.89 11.59 -5.36
C LEU A 26 -3.06 11.67 -6.66
N THR A 27 -2.64 12.87 -7.06
CA THR A 27 -1.79 13.11 -8.24
C THR A 27 -0.29 12.98 -7.96
N TRP A 28 0.11 12.66 -6.72
CA TRP A 28 1.51 12.51 -6.37
C TRP A 28 2.24 11.53 -7.29
N GLY A 29 3.43 11.94 -7.77
CA GLY A 29 4.37 11.08 -8.51
C GLY A 29 3.80 10.47 -9.81
N LEU A 30 2.67 10.99 -10.32
CA LEU A 30 2.16 10.60 -11.63
C LEU A 30 3.08 11.08 -12.75
N PRO A 31 3.07 10.41 -13.92
CA PRO A 31 3.81 10.86 -15.09
C PRO A 31 3.58 12.34 -15.42
N THR A 32 4.68 13.03 -15.69
CA THR A 32 4.72 14.46 -16.07
C THR A 32 5.69 14.65 -17.23
N ALA A 33 5.89 15.89 -17.66
CA ALA A 33 6.92 16.20 -18.65
C ALA A 33 8.35 15.90 -18.15
N THR A 34 8.57 15.90 -16.83
CA THR A 34 9.90 15.62 -16.24
C THR A 34 10.17 14.14 -16.02
N HIS A 35 9.14 13.31 -15.90
CA HIS A 35 9.26 11.86 -15.78
C HIS A 35 8.02 11.14 -16.34
N TYR A 36 8.23 10.11 -17.16
CA TYR A 36 7.16 9.36 -17.81
C TYR A 36 6.75 8.10 -17.04
N PHE A 37 7.04 8.01 -15.76
CA PHE A 37 6.77 6.89 -14.87
C PHE A 37 6.16 7.36 -13.56
N SER A 38 5.45 6.47 -12.86
CA SER A 38 5.03 6.73 -11.48
C SER A 38 6.20 6.58 -10.51
N TYR A 39 6.26 7.44 -9.49
CA TYR A 39 7.21 7.27 -8.39
C TYR A 39 6.90 6.06 -7.49
N HIS A 40 5.69 5.50 -7.58
CA HIS A 40 5.40 4.22 -6.92
C HIS A 40 5.83 3.06 -7.81
N PRO A 41 6.78 2.19 -7.36
CA PRO A 41 7.42 1.19 -8.23
C PRO A 41 6.43 0.14 -8.79
N ASP A 42 5.41 -0.24 -8.02
CA ASP A 42 4.50 -1.33 -8.40
C ASP A 42 3.36 -0.88 -9.33
N GLU A 43 3.04 0.42 -9.38
CA GLU A 43 1.90 0.90 -10.15
C GLU A 43 2.07 0.67 -11.66
N SER A 44 3.30 0.83 -12.15
CA SER A 44 3.59 0.60 -13.57
C SER A 44 3.40 -0.87 -13.97
N VAL A 45 3.66 -1.79 -13.05
CA VAL A 45 3.44 -3.23 -13.25
C VAL A 45 1.96 -3.54 -13.33
N VAL A 46 1.16 -3.03 -12.38
CA VAL A 46 -0.29 -3.24 -12.35
C VAL A 46 -0.97 -2.62 -13.57
N LEU A 47 -0.63 -1.35 -13.89
CA LEU A 47 -1.21 -0.68 -15.06
C LEU A 47 -0.78 -1.35 -16.36
N GLY A 48 0.51 -1.70 -16.52
CA GLY A 48 1.04 -2.38 -17.70
C GLY A 48 0.34 -3.72 -17.95
N ALA A 49 0.19 -4.55 -16.93
CA ALA A 49 -0.53 -5.82 -17.02
C ALA A 49 -2.03 -5.60 -17.34
N ALA A 50 -2.66 -4.59 -16.75
CA ALA A 50 -4.06 -4.26 -17.05
C ALA A 50 -4.23 -3.77 -18.49
N MET A 51 -3.37 -2.90 -18.98
CA MET A 51 -3.44 -2.34 -20.35
C MET A 51 -2.99 -3.33 -21.43
N GLY A 52 -2.27 -4.39 -21.06
CA GLY A 52 -1.94 -5.50 -21.96
C GLY A 52 -3.14 -6.31 -22.44
N MET A 53 -4.27 -6.24 -21.70
CA MET A 53 -5.51 -6.91 -22.08
C MET A 53 -6.35 -6.04 -23.02
N ASN A 54 -6.97 -6.68 -24.03
CA ASN A 54 -7.84 -5.99 -24.97
C ASN A 54 -9.02 -6.89 -25.37
N ALA A 55 -10.19 -6.57 -24.86
CA ALA A 55 -11.41 -7.32 -25.13
C ALA A 55 -11.84 -7.27 -26.63
N PHE A 56 -11.52 -6.19 -27.34
CA PHE A 56 -11.88 -6.03 -28.74
C PHE A 56 -11.06 -6.93 -29.69
N THR A 57 -9.86 -7.34 -29.26
CA THR A 57 -9.00 -8.26 -30.02
C THR A 57 -9.02 -9.69 -29.46
N GLY A 58 -9.81 -9.95 -28.43
CA GLY A 58 -9.88 -11.26 -27.76
C GLY A 58 -8.70 -11.56 -26.82
N HIS A 59 -7.81 -10.61 -26.58
CA HIS A 59 -6.69 -10.77 -25.65
C HIS A 59 -7.14 -10.49 -24.22
N LEU A 60 -7.73 -11.50 -23.55
CA LEU A 60 -8.39 -11.35 -22.25
C LEU A 60 -7.51 -11.74 -21.05
N LEU A 61 -6.44 -12.49 -21.27
CA LEU A 61 -5.56 -12.95 -20.19
C LEU A 61 -4.43 -11.95 -19.97
N PRO A 62 -4.14 -11.56 -18.71
CA PRO A 62 -3.10 -10.57 -18.42
C PRO A 62 -1.67 -11.08 -18.65
N GLY A 63 -1.46 -12.42 -18.69
CA GLY A 63 -0.12 -13.01 -18.76
C GLY A 63 0.79 -12.63 -17.60
N PHE A 64 0.20 -12.16 -16.48
CA PHE A 64 0.87 -11.71 -15.26
C PHE A 64 0.04 -12.16 -14.06
N TYR A 65 0.60 -13.04 -13.23
CA TYR A 65 -0.10 -13.67 -12.10
C TYR A 65 0.69 -13.62 -10.79
N HIS A 66 1.59 -12.65 -10.62
CA HIS A 66 2.24 -12.38 -9.33
C HIS A 66 1.21 -11.92 -8.27
N TYR A 67 0.12 -11.31 -8.74
CA TYR A 67 -1.11 -11.07 -7.97
C TYR A 67 -2.28 -11.75 -8.66
N GLY A 68 -3.43 -11.80 -7.99
CA GLY A 68 -4.67 -12.20 -8.64
C GLY A 68 -5.12 -11.20 -9.71
N SER A 69 -5.89 -11.65 -10.69
CA SER A 69 -6.23 -10.86 -11.88
C SER A 69 -7.41 -9.91 -11.68
N LEU A 70 -8.20 -10.01 -10.59
CA LEU A 70 -9.42 -9.21 -10.42
C LEU A 70 -9.15 -7.70 -10.50
N GLN A 71 -8.13 -7.21 -9.80
CA GLN A 71 -7.81 -5.79 -9.83
C GLN A 71 -7.38 -5.33 -11.23
N LEU A 72 -6.65 -6.17 -11.97
CA LEU A 72 -6.23 -5.89 -13.34
C LEU A 72 -7.45 -5.73 -14.26
N TYR A 73 -8.44 -6.62 -14.15
CA TYR A 73 -9.70 -6.53 -14.91
C TYR A 73 -10.50 -5.28 -14.56
N LEU A 74 -10.59 -4.93 -13.26
CA LEU A 74 -11.32 -3.74 -12.83
C LEU A 74 -10.66 -2.45 -13.36
N VAL A 75 -9.33 -2.38 -13.34
CA VAL A 75 -8.56 -1.26 -13.89
C VAL A 75 -8.70 -1.19 -15.41
N ASN A 76 -8.55 -2.32 -16.12
CA ASN A 76 -8.76 -2.39 -17.57
C ASN A 76 -10.18 -1.94 -17.95
N PHE A 77 -11.20 -2.45 -17.24
CA PHE A 77 -12.60 -2.07 -17.46
C PHE A 77 -12.83 -0.58 -17.23
N ALA A 78 -12.33 -0.01 -16.13
CA ALA A 78 -12.49 1.41 -15.82
C ALA A 78 -11.81 2.30 -16.88
N ASN A 79 -10.59 1.94 -17.31
CA ASN A 79 -9.88 2.65 -18.38
C ASN A 79 -10.58 2.50 -19.75
N SER A 80 -11.09 1.31 -20.07
CA SER A 80 -11.85 1.07 -21.30
C SER A 80 -13.16 1.87 -21.32
N LEU A 81 -13.85 1.96 -20.18
CA LEU A 81 -15.06 2.77 -20.05
C LEU A 81 -14.74 4.26 -20.26
N ALA A 82 -13.67 4.76 -19.63
CA ALA A 82 -13.21 6.13 -19.81
C ALA A 82 -12.82 6.41 -21.28
N PHE A 83 -12.22 5.46 -21.98
CA PHE A 83 -11.92 5.56 -23.42
C PHE A 83 -13.20 5.67 -24.25
N VAL A 84 -14.19 4.82 -24.01
CA VAL A 84 -15.48 4.84 -24.74
C VAL A 84 -16.17 6.21 -24.58
N PHE A 85 -16.09 6.81 -23.40
CA PHE A 85 -16.66 8.15 -23.15
C PHE A 85 -15.74 9.32 -23.53
N GLY A 86 -14.61 9.07 -24.22
CA GLY A 86 -13.70 10.09 -24.71
C GLY A 86 -12.85 10.77 -23.63
N GLY A 87 -12.81 10.21 -22.40
CA GLY A 87 -12.04 10.76 -21.27
C GLY A 87 -10.54 10.52 -21.36
N VAL A 88 -10.13 9.44 -22.03
CA VAL A 88 -8.72 9.04 -22.18
C VAL A 88 -8.47 8.38 -23.55
N ASN A 89 -7.21 8.43 -23.99
CA ASN A 89 -6.71 7.54 -25.04
C ASN A 89 -5.94 6.38 -24.39
N THR A 90 -6.28 5.14 -24.72
CA THR A 90 -5.62 3.95 -24.21
C THR A 90 -4.44 3.50 -25.08
N VAL A 91 -4.28 4.09 -26.26
CA VAL A 91 -3.17 3.82 -27.17
C VAL A 91 -2.09 4.88 -26.96
N ILE A 92 -1.07 4.53 -26.19
CA ILE A 92 0.10 5.38 -25.94
C ILE A 92 1.17 5.03 -26.96
N LYS A 93 1.42 5.92 -27.90
CA LYS A 93 2.43 5.73 -28.96
C LYS A 93 3.76 6.37 -28.60
N ASP A 94 3.74 7.53 -27.99
CA ASP A 94 4.91 8.29 -27.56
C ASP A 94 4.69 8.86 -26.17
N LEU A 95 5.48 8.41 -25.20
CA LEU A 95 5.37 8.87 -23.82
C LEU A 95 5.69 10.37 -23.66
N ALA A 96 6.57 10.91 -24.51
CA ALA A 96 6.91 12.32 -24.46
C ALA A 96 5.70 13.22 -24.80
N GLN A 97 4.89 12.80 -25.77
CA GLN A 97 3.67 13.50 -26.18
C GLN A 97 2.46 13.10 -25.34
N ASP A 98 2.38 11.83 -24.94
CA ASP A 98 1.20 11.22 -24.33
C ASP A 98 1.29 11.11 -22.79
N HIS A 99 2.33 11.66 -22.13
CA HIS A 99 2.52 11.51 -20.67
C HIS A 99 1.29 11.93 -19.84
N ALA A 100 0.58 12.97 -20.29
CA ALA A 100 -0.65 13.41 -19.61
C ALA A 100 -1.78 12.37 -19.73
N GLN A 101 -1.90 11.67 -20.86
CA GLN A 101 -2.85 10.57 -21.04
C GLN A 101 -2.44 9.38 -20.17
N TRP A 102 -1.13 9.07 -20.15
CA TRP A 102 -0.58 8.02 -19.31
C TRP A 102 -0.88 8.28 -17.82
N ALA A 103 -0.70 9.51 -17.35
CA ALA A 103 -1.06 9.93 -16.00
C ALA A 103 -2.55 9.75 -15.68
N ARG A 104 -3.45 10.01 -16.64
CA ARG A 104 -4.91 9.83 -16.47
C ARG A 104 -5.28 8.35 -16.26
N LEU A 105 -4.61 7.42 -16.96
CA LEU A 105 -4.84 5.99 -16.77
C LEU A 105 -4.49 5.54 -15.35
N TYR A 106 -3.36 6.02 -14.81
CA TYR A 106 -3.03 5.81 -13.39
C TYR A 106 -4.08 6.41 -12.46
N LEU A 107 -4.50 7.65 -12.74
CA LEU A 107 -5.46 8.36 -11.88
C LEU A 107 -6.82 7.64 -11.80
N ILE A 108 -7.28 7.04 -12.89
CA ILE A 108 -8.49 6.21 -12.92
C ILE A 108 -8.32 5.00 -12.01
N GLY A 109 -7.20 4.28 -12.12
CA GLY A 109 -6.91 3.14 -11.27
C GLY A 109 -6.76 3.51 -9.78
N ARG A 110 -6.11 4.64 -9.47
CA ARG A 110 -6.02 5.19 -8.10
C ARG A 110 -7.40 5.56 -7.55
N SER A 111 -8.26 6.18 -8.37
CA SER A 111 -9.63 6.54 -7.98
C SER A 111 -10.46 5.31 -7.61
N LEU A 112 -10.26 4.20 -8.31
CA LEU A 112 -10.88 2.91 -7.98
C LEU A 112 -10.39 2.42 -6.60
N THR A 113 -9.10 2.51 -6.32
CA THR A 113 -8.52 2.13 -5.01
C THR A 113 -9.05 3.04 -3.89
N VAL A 114 -9.17 4.37 -4.13
CA VAL A 114 -9.80 5.31 -3.18
C VAL A 114 -11.24 4.89 -2.88
N ALA A 115 -12.02 4.59 -3.91
CA ALA A 115 -13.41 4.17 -3.74
C ALA A 115 -13.52 2.89 -2.89
N MET A 116 -12.66 1.90 -3.14
CA MET A 116 -12.60 0.67 -2.33
C MET A 116 -12.09 0.96 -0.91
N GLY A 117 -11.14 1.88 -0.73
CA GLY A 117 -10.67 2.30 0.58
C GLY A 117 -11.77 2.95 1.43
N VAL A 118 -12.56 3.86 0.86
CA VAL A 118 -13.75 4.44 1.52
C VAL A 118 -14.82 3.38 1.72
N GLY A 119 -15.01 2.49 0.74
CA GLY A 119 -15.90 1.33 0.85
C GLY A 119 -15.53 0.42 2.02
N THR A 120 -14.22 0.21 2.28
CA THR A 120 -13.75 -0.57 3.44
C THR A 120 -14.13 0.08 4.76
N VAL A 121 -14.07 1.42 4.87
CA VAL A 121 -14.54 2.16 6.05
C VAL A 121 -16.04 1.93 6.28
N TRP A 122 -16.84 1.99 5.21
CA TRP A 122 -18.27 1.72 5.28
C TRP A 122 -18.56 0.25 5.67
N VAL A 123 -17.88 -0.72 5.08
CA VAL A 123 -18.04 -2.15 5.43
C VAL A 123 -17.65 -2.39 6.88
N THR A 124 -16.60 -1.75 7.37
CA THR A 124 -16.15 -1.82 8.78
C THR A 124 -17.24 -1.28 9.72
N TYR A 125 -17.87 -0.14 9.37
CA TYR A 125 -19.05 0.33 10.11
C TYR A 125 -20.16 -0.73 10.12
N ALA A 126 -20.52 -1.27 8.96
CA ALA A 126 -21.63 -2.21 8.82
C ALA A 126 -21.37 -3.51 9.61
N LEU A 127 -20.13 -4.01 9.58
CA LEU A 127 -19.72 -5.19 10.34
C LEU A 127 -19.70 -4.91 11.84
N GLY A 128 -19.10 -3.81 12.30
CA GLY A 128 -19.07 -3.42 13.70
C GLY A 128 -20.48 -3.18 14.29
N ARG A 129 -21.35 -2.52 13.52
CA ARG A 129 -22.77 -2.35 13.86
C ARG A 129 -23.47 -3.69 14.04
N ARG A 130 -23.16 -4.66 13.19
CA ARG A 130 -23.77 -5.99 13.24
C ARG A 130 -23.30 -6.78 14.45
N LEU A 131 -22.01 -6.74 14.74
CA LEU A 131 -21.40 -7.53 15.82
C LEU A 131 -21.71 -6.96 17.22
N TRP A 132 -21.67 -5.62 17.36
CA TRP A 132 -21.69 -4.97 18.68
C TRP A 132 -22.53 -3.68 18.74
N GLY A 133 -23.34 -3.41 17.72
CA GLY A 133 -24.26 -2.27 17.70
C GLY A 133 -23.70 -1.01 17.05
N HIS A 134 -24.56 -0.01 16.92
CA HIS A 134 -24.32 1.21 16.14
C HIS A 134 -23.09 2.00 16.61
N GLY A 135 -22.91 2.16 17.93
CA GLY A 135 -21.77 2.89 18.49
C GLY A 135 -20.43 2.24 18.15
N ALA A 136 -20.34 0.90 18.28
CA ALA A 136 -19.13 0.15 17.91
C ALA A 136 -18.81 0.30 16.43
N GLY A 137 -19.83 0.27 15.56
CA GLY A 137 -19.65 0.51 14.12
C GLY A 137 -19.11 1.91 13.82
N LEU A 138 -19.66 2.96 14.45
CA LEU A 138 -19.20 4.34 14.23
C LEU A 138 -17.76 4.55 14.71
N TRP A 139 -17.41 4.06 15.89
CA TRP A 139 -16.04 4.14 16.38
C TRP A 139 -15.06 3.37 15.47
N ALA A 140 -15.42 2.15 15.04
CA ALA A 140 -14.59 1.35 14.13
C ALA A 140 -14.37 2.06 12.80
N ALA A 141 -15.41 2.64 12.20
CA ALA A 141 -15.30 3.42 10.98
C ALA A 141 -14.42 4.66 11.18
N GLY A 142 -14.60 5.39 12.30
CA GLY A 142 -13.77 6.55 12.63
C GLY A 142 -12.29 6.19 12.79
N VAL A 143 -11.99 5.09 13.49
CA VAL A 143 -10.63 4.56 13.63
C VAL A 143 -10.02 4.25 12.26
N LEU A 144 -10.71 3.48 11.41
CA LEU A 144 -10.17 3.10 10.10
C LEU A 144 -10.05 4.31 9.15
N ALA A 145 -10.95 5.28 9.26
CA ALA A 145 -10.91 6.49 8.44
C ALA A 145 -9.60 7.25 8.60
N VAL A 146 -9.08 7.33 9.84
CA VAL A 146 -7.86 8.07 10.19
C VAL A 146 -6.61 7.20 10.33
N THR A 147 -6.71 5.89 10.07
CA THR A 147 -5.55 4.97 10.15
C THR A 147 -4.50 5.31 9.09
N PRO A 148 -3.26 5.69 9.47
CA PRO A 148 -2.25 6.25 8.55
C PRO A 148 -1.93 5.33 7.38
N LEU A 149 -1.60 4.05 7.63
CA LEU A 149 -1.25 3.09 6.58
C LEU A 149 -2.41 2.85 5.62
N HIS A 150 -3.65 2.72 6.12
CA HIS A 150 -4.81 2.50 5.25
C HIS A 150 -5.09 3.73 4.37
N ALA A 151 -4.93 4.93 4.91
CA ALA A 151 -5.07 6.17 4.15
C ALA A 151 -4.00 6.28 3.07
N GLN A 152 -2.72 6.07 3.41
CA GLN A 152 -1.60 6.14 2.47
C GLN A 152 -1.72 5.11 1.35
N GLN A 153 -1.97 3.83 1.69
CA GLN A 153 -2.08 2.76 0.69
C GLN A 153 -3.30 2.92 -0.24
N SER A 154 -4.30 3.70 0.16
CA SER A 154 -5.46 4.00 -0.68
C SER A 154 -5.16 4.96 -1.83
N HIS A 155 -4.02 5.65 -1.83
CA HIS A 155 -3.63 6.58 -2.91
C HIS A 155 -3.09 5.86 -4.16
N TRP A 156 -2.70 4.60 -4.05
CA TRP A 156 -1.90 3.92 -5.08
C TRP A 156 -2.69 2.86 -5.82
N LEU A 157 -2.39 2.73 -7.09
CA LEU A 157 -2.91 1.68 -7.95
C LEU A 157 -2.21 0.35 -7.61
N THR A 158 -2.58 -0.25 -6.48
CA THR A 158 -2.08 -1.54 -5.99
C THR A 158 -3.21 -2.46 -5.59
N VAL A 159 -2.89 -3.68 -5.17
CA VAL A 159 -3.87 -4.73 -4.86
C VAL A 159 -4.26 -4.79 -3.37
N ASP A 160 -3.53 -4.11 -2.48
CA ASP A 160 -3.63 -4.32 -1.03
C ASP A 160 -4.96 -3.81 -0.44
N VAL A 161 -5.34 -2.57 -0.77
CA VAL A 161 -6.61 -1.99 -0.32
C VAL A 161 -7.82 -2.66 -0.99
N PRO A 162 -7.81 -2.94 -2.31
CA PRO A 162 -8.84 -3.76 -2.94
C PRO A 162 -9.02 -5.14 -2.29
N ALA A 163 -7.94 -5.83 -1.97
CA ALA A 163 -7.98 -7.13 -1.30
C ALA A 163 -8.60 -7.03 0.10
N ALA A 164 -8.25 -6.00 0.88
CA ALA A 164 -8.85 -5.73 2.19
C ALA A 164 -10.35 -5.41 2.08
N PHE A 165 -10.78 -4.68 1.04
CA PHE A 165 -12.20 -4.39 0.79
C PHE A 165 -13.02 -5.66 0.56
N TRP A 166 -12.57 -6.54 -0.34
CA TRP A 166 -13.26 -7.80 -0.60
C TRP A 166 -13.24 -8.72 0.61
N GLY A 167 -12.11 -8.79 1.34
CA GLY A 167 -12.00 -9.54 2.59
C GLY A 167 -12.95 -9.04 3.68
N ALA A 168 -13.10 -7.73 3.85
CA ALA A 168 -14.05 -7.13 4.80
C ALA A 168 -15.50 -7.46 4.42
N LEU A 169 -15.85 -7.49 3.12
CA LEU A 169 -17.15 -7.94 2.63
C LEU A 169 -17.38 -9.43 2.95
N ALA A 170 -16.39 -10.29 2.74
CA ALA A 170 -16.48 -11.70 3.11
C ALA A 170 -16.81 -11.87 4.61
N LEU A 171 -16.15 -11.11 5.48
CA LEU A 171 -16.42 -11.11 6.93
C LEU A 171 -17.82 -10.59 7.25
N LEU A 172 -18.28 -9.53 6.59
CA LEU A 172 -19.64 -9.00 6.79
C LEU A 172 -20.70 -10.03 6.40
N TRP A 173 -20.51 -10.74 5.28
CA TRP A 173 -21.45 -11.77 4.85
C TRP A 173 -21.34 -13.04 5.71
N THR A 174 -20.17 -13.36 6.23
CA THR A 174 -20.00 -14.41 7.24
C THR A 174 -20.75 -14.07 8.54
N ALA A 175 -20.69 -12.83 9.02
CA ALA A 175 -21.47 -12.40 10.18
C ALA A 175 -22.98 -12.47 9.93
N LYS A 176 -23.45 -12.17 8.69
CA LYS A 176 -24.85 -12.38 8.31
C LYS A 176 -25.24 -13.87 8.30
N THR A 177 -24.33 -14.75 7.87
CA THR A 177 -24.53 -16.20 7.91
C THR A 177 -24.69 -16.68 9.35
N ASP A 178 -23.82 -16.23 10.24
CA ASP A 178 -23.83 -16.57 11.66
C ASP A 178 -25.14 -16.17 12.34
N ASP A 179 -25.62 -14.94 12.11
CA ASP A 179 -26.91 -14.48 12.66
C ASP A 179 -28.07 -15.27 12.09
N ALA A 180 -28.06 -15.57 10.78
CA ALA A 180 -29.13 -16.33 10.15
C ALA A 180 -29.22 -17.79 10.62
N LEU A 181 -28.10 -18.40 11.04
CA LEU A 181 -28.09 -19.74 11.63
C LEU A 181 -28.69 -19.79 13.04
N ARG A 182 -28.75 -18.65 13.73
CA ARG A 182 -29.29 -18.54 15.10
C ARG A 182 -30.70 -17.98 15.17
N GLY A 183 -31.21 -17.47 14.06
CA GLY A 183 -32.57 -16.94 13.98
C GLY A 183 -33.61 -18.04 13.91
N ASP A 184 -34.89 -17.65 14.05
CA ASP A 184 -36.04 -18.57 14.11
C ASP A 184 -36.31 -19.36 12.83
N ALA A 185 -35.68 -19.00 11.69
CA ALA A 185 -35.81 -19.67 10.40
C ALA A 185 -34.44 -19.91 9.72
N PRO A 186 -33.58 -20.77 10.25
CA PRO A 186 -32.18 -20.87 9.86
C PRO A 186 -31.91 -21.35 8.43
N GLY A 187 -32.84 -22.02 7.78
CA GLY A 187 -32.50 -22.82 6.59
C GLY A 187 -32.26 -22.04 5.31
N ARG A 188 -33.19 -21.17 4.86
CA ARG A 188 -33.13 -20.56 3.51
C ARG A 188 -32.26 -19.32 3.39
N LEU A 189 -32.07 -18.56 4.45
CA LEU A 189 -31.33 -17.30 4.41
C LEU A 189 -29.83 -17.52 4.66
N ALA A 190 -29.50 -18.45 5.55
CA ALA A 190 -28.10 -18.73 5.95
C ALA A 190 -27.24 -19.17 4.74
N TRP A 191 -27.73 -20.10 3.87
CA TRP A 191 -26.94 -20.55 2.72
C TRP A 191 -26.75 -19.44 1.66
N ARG A 192 -27.73 -18.52 1.50
CA ARG A 192 -27.58 -17.36 0.61
C ARG A 192 -26.48 -16.41 1.11
N TYR A 193 -26.43 -16.20 2.41
CA TYR A 193 -25.36 -15.39 3.00
C TYR A 193 -24.01 -16.10 2.92
N ALA A 194 -23.98 -17.43 3.12
CA ALA A 194 -22.77 -18.23 2.95
C ALA A 194 -22.24 -18.21 1.51
N LEU A 195 -23.13 -18.28 0.52
CA LEU A 195 -22.77 -18.09 -0.89
C LEU A 195 -22.10 -16.73 -1.12
N GLY A 196 -22.70 -15.64 -0.62
CA GLY A 196 -22.11 -14.31 -0.71
C GLY A 196 -20.77 -14.19 0.01
N ALA A 197 -20.65 -14.80 1.21
CA ALA A 197 -19.38 -14.82 1.94
C ALA A 197 -18.28 -15.56 1.15
N GLY A 198 -18.61 -16.71 0.55
CA GLY A 198 -17.71 -17.44 -0.33
C GLY A 198 -17.33 -16.64 -1.58
N VAL A 199 -18.31 -16.04 -2.27
CA VAL A 199 -18.03 -15.18 -3.43
C VAL A 199 -17.03 -14.07 -3.08
N PHE A 200 -17.26 -13.32 -2.00
CA PHE A 200 -16.34 -12.25 -1.62
C PHE A 200 -14.97 -12.76 -1.15
N ALA A 201 -14.88 -13.93 -0.52
CA ALA A 201 -13.60 -14.55 -0.19
C ALA A 201 -12.85 -14.99 -1.47
N GLY A 202 -13.56 -15.51 -2.47
CA GLY A 202 -13.01 -15.82 -3.79
C GLY A 202 -12.50 -14.60 -4.54
N LEU A 203 -13.26 -13.49 -4.52
CA LEU A 203 -12.82 -12.20 -5.11
C LEU A 203 -11.61 -11.61 -4.36
N ALA A 204 -11.58 -11.72 -3.03
CA ALA A 204 -10.41 -11.32 -2.24
C ALA A 204 -9.16 -12.13 -2.64
N SER A 205 -9.30 -13.44 -2.79
CA SER A 205 -8.23 -14.35 -3.24
C SER A 205 -7.78 -14.04 -4.67
N ALA A 206 -8.72 -13.74 -5.57
CA ALA A 206 -8.46 -13.34 -6.95
C ALA A 206 -7.87 -11.92 -7.07
N THR A 207 -7.82 -11.16 -5.98
CA THR A 207 -7.10 -9.88 -5.87
C THR A 207 -5.70 -10.10 -5.30
N LYS A 208 -5.58 -10.88 -4.22
CA LYS A 208 -4.31 -11.22 -3.57
C LYS A 208 -4.41 -12.60 -2.92
N TYR A 209 -3.54 -13.54 -3.29
CA TYR A 209 -3.70 -14.97 -2.95
C TYR A 209 -3.78 -15.28 -1.46
N ASN A 210 -3.03 -14.57 -0.61
CA ASN A 210 -3.08 -14.76 0.84
C ASN A 210 -4.44 -14.38 1.47
N MET A 211 -5.29 -13.67 0.74
CA MET A 211 -6.66 -13.38 1.16
C MET A 211 -7.60 -14.60 1.07
N ALA A 212 -7.14 -15.74 0.55
CA ALA A 212 -7.86 -17.02 0.67
C ALA A 212 -8.19 -17.36 2.13
N LEU A 213 -7.38 -16.90 3.08
CA LEU A 213 -7.64 -17.04 4.51
C LEU A 213 -8.94 -16.35 4.98
N SER A 214 -9.49 -15.42 4.21
CA SER A 214 -10.76 -14.74 4.55
C SER A 214 -11.98 -15.67 4.55
N ILE A 215 -11.86 -16.90 4.00
CA ILE A 215 -12.89 -17.94 4.08
C ILE A 215 -12.94 -18.62 5.46
N LEU A 216 -11.84 -18.61 6.23
CA LEU A 216 -11.71 -19.36 7.49
C LEU A 216 -12.82 -19.05 8.51
N PRO A 217 -13.26 -17.79 8.71
CA PRO A 217 -14.38 -17.49 9.61
C PRO A 217 -15.68 -18.20 9.21
N LEU A 218 -15.97 -18.29 7.91
CA LEU A 218 -17.15 -19.02 7.41
C LEU A 218 -17.03 -20.53 7.66
N LEU A 219 -15.85 -21.08 7.40
CA LEU A 219 -15.58 -22.50 7.66
C LEU A 219 -15.68 -22.80 9.16
N MET A 220 -15.13 -21.94 10.02
CA MET A 220 -15.25 -22.08 11.48
C MET A 220 -16.72 -22.15 11.91
N ILE A 221 -17.56 -21.24 11.42
CA ILE A 221 -19.01 -21.24 11.74
C ILE A 221 -19.67 -22.53 11.24
N GLY A 222 -19.40 -22.91 10.00
CA GLY A 222 -19.95 -24.14 9.42
C GLY A 222 -19.61 -25.41 10.21
N VAL A 223 -18.38 -25.48 10.74
CA VAL A 223 -17.93 -26.58 11.62
C VAL A 223 -18.60 -26.52 12.99
N LEU A 224 -18.56 -25.36 13.66
CA LEU A 224 -19.12 -25.19 15.00
C LEU A 224 -20.62 -25.45 15.06
N GLU A 225 -21.36 -25.01 14.03
CA GLU A 225 -22.80 -25.21 13.91
C GLU A 225 -23.17 -26.52 13.17
N ARG A 226 -22.18 -27.35 12.84
CA ARG A 226 -22.34 -28.64 12.11
C ARG A 226 -23.15 -28.52 10.81
N GLN A 227 -22.93 -27.44 10.07
CA GLN A 227 -23.68 -27.08 8.86
C GLN A 227 -22.87 -27.41 7.59
N THR A 228 -22.85 -28.69 7.19
CA THR A 228 -22.14 -29.17 5.97
C THR A 228 -22.54 -28.40 4.72
N LYS A 229 -23.83 -28.03 4.59
CA LYS A 229 -24.30 -27.23 3.45
C LYS A 229 -23.61 -25.87 3.39
N ILE A 230 -23.38 -25.19 4.53
CA ILE A 230 -22.68 -23.90 4.60
C ILE A 230 -21.22 -24.06 4.15
N LEU A 231 -20.56 -25.13 4.58
CA LEU A 231 -19.18 -25.43 4.18
C LEU A 231 -19.09 -25.64 2.66
N LEU A 232 -19.94 -26.50 2.11
CA LEU A 232 -19.92 -26.82 0.68
C LEU A 232 -20.28 -25.61 -0.19
N VAL A 233 -21.33 -24.88 0.15
CA VAL A 233 -21.75 -23.67 -0.59
C VAL A 233 -20.66 -22.59 -0.51
N GLY A 234 -20.10 -22.36 0.67
CA GLY A 234 -19.03 -21.37 0.87
C GLY A 234 -17.78 -21.69 0.05
N LEU A 235 -17.28 -22.93 0.14
CA LEU A 235 -16.10 -23.35 -0.62
C LEU A 235 -16.34 -23.35 -2.13
N ALA A 236 -17.47 -23.90 -2.59
CA ALA A 236 -17.80 -23.96 -4.01
C ALA A 236 -17.94 -22.54 -4.61
N SER A 237 -18.63 -21.63 -3.89
CA SER A 237 -18.78 -20.25 -4.37
C SER A 237 -17.46 -19.46 -4.32
N ALA A 238 -16.60 -19.71 -3.35
CA ALA A 238 -15.26 -19.09 -3.28
C ALA A 238 -14.39 -19.55 -4.45
N LEU A 239 -14.36 -20.86 -4.74
CA LEU A 239 -13.62 -21.40 -5.88
C LEU A 239 -14.16 -20.89 -7.20
N ALA A 240 -15.48 -20.89 -7.39
CA ALA A 240 -16.10 -20.38 -8.61
C ALA A 240 -15.79 -18.89 -8.83
N ALA A 241 -15.93 -18.06 -7.80
CA ALA A 241 -15.62 -16.64 -7.88
C ALA A 241 -14.12 -16.39 -8.14
N PHE A 242 -13.22 -17.17 -7.52
CA PHE A 242 -11.78 -17.10 -7.79
C PHE A 242 -11.48 -17.43 -9.26
N LEU A 243 -11.99 -18.55 -9.80
CA LEU A 243 -11.73 -18.97 -11.17
C LEU A 243 -12.31 -18.00 -12.21
N LEU A 244 -13.49 -17.43 -11.93
CA LEU A 244 -14.11 -16.41 -12.81
C LEU A 244 -13.33 -15.10 -12.80
N ALA A 245 -12.78 -14.70 -11.66
CA ALA A 245 -12.03 -13.44 -11.50
C ALA A 245 -10.51 -13.57 -11.75
N CYS A 246 -10.00 -14.81 -11.82
CA CYS A 246 -8.62 -15.15 -12.18
C CYS A 246 -8.63 -16.35 -13.15
N PRO A 247 -9.20 -16.19 -14.37
CA PRO A 247 -9.38 -17.30 -15.31
C PRO A 247 -8.06 -17.90 -15.80
N GLY A 248 -6.94 -17.16 -15.72
CA GLY A 248 -5.60 -17.67 -16.02
C GLY A 248 -5.21 -18.88 -15.16
N ALA A 249 -5.78 -19.02 -13.96
CA ALA A 249 -5.56 -20.22 -13.13
C ALA A 249 -6.03 -21.51 -13.81
N ALA A 250 -7.00 -21.42 -14.74
CA ALA A 250 -7.49 -22.56 -15.50
C ALA A 250 -7.07 -22.54 -16.97
N LEU A 251 -6.93 -21.35 -17.58
CA LEU A 251 -6.72 -21.19 -19.03
C LEU A 251 -5.24 -20.96 -19.41
N ASP A 252 -4.41 -20.48 -18.47
CA ASP A 252 -2.98 -20.26 -18.65
C ASP A 252 -2.20 -20.84 -17.45
N THR A 253 -2.46 -22.12 -17.17
CA THR A 253 -1.96 -22.81 -15.98
C THR A 253 -0.45 -22.82 -15.86
N ARG A 254 0.27 -22.80 -16.99
CA ARG A 254 1.75 -22.82 -17.01
C ARG A 254 2.32 -21.51 -16.47
N THR A 255 1.89 -20.36 -17.04
CA THR A 255 2.33 -19.04 -16.58
C THR A 255 1.85 -18.77 -15.18
N PHE A 256 0.59 -19.09 -14.88
CA PHE A 256 0.02 -18.97 -13.55
C PHE A 256 0.85 -19.72 -12.48
N ALA A 257 1.15 -20.99 -12.70
CA ALA A 257 1.94 -21.79 -11.76
C ALA A 257 3.37 -21.25 -11.58
N ALA A 258 3.99 -20.78 -12.68
CA ALA A 258 5.33 -20.21 -12.64
C ALA A 258 5.36 -18.91 -11.81
N ASP A 259 4.41 -17.98 -12.03
CA ASP A 259 4.34 -16.70 -11.33
C ASP A 259 3.98 -16.88 -9.85
N VAL A 260 3.02 -17.76 -9.53
CA VAL A 260 2.66 -18.07 -8.13
C VAL A 260 3.84 -18.71 -7.40
N ARG A 261 4.58 -19.61 -8.07
CA ARG A 261 5.80 -20.19 -7.48
C ARG A 261 6.88 -19.15 -7.26
N TYR A 262 7.10 -18.26 -8.23
CA TYR A 262 8.04 -17.16 -8.10
C TYR A 262 7.71 -16.29 -6.90
N GLU A 263 6.45 -15.85 -6.78
CA GLU A 263 5.99 -15.00 -5.67
C GLU A 263 6.14 -15.70 -4.31
N TRP A 264 5.82 -17.01 -4.26
CA TRP A 264 6.03 -17.82 -3.06
C TRP A 264 7.51 -17.84 -2.64
N VAL A 265 8.43 -18.11 -3.58
CA VAL A 265 9.88 -18.17 -3.29
C VAL A 265 10.37 -16.79 -2.87
N HIS A 266 10.00 -15.75 -3.62
CA HIS A 266 10.38 -14.36 -3.35
C HIS A 266 9.96 -13.93 -1.94
N VAL A 267 8.68 -14.09 -1.61
CA VAL A 267 8.15 -13.65 -0.30
C VAL A 267 8.71 -14.48 0.86
N SER A 268 8.94 -15.78 0.66
CA SER A 268 9.33 -16.70 1.76
C SER A 268 10.84 -16.85 1.97
N ARG A 269 11.68 -16.58 0.96
CA ARG A 269 13.12 -16.93 1.00
C ARG A 269 14.08 -15.82 0.56
N GLU A 270 13.58 -14.75 -0.07
CA GLU A 270 14.42 -13.72 -0.67
C GLU A 270 14.18 -12.35 -0.03
N PRO A 271 14.66 -12.12 1.22
CA PRO A 271 14.40 -10.86 1.93
C PRO A 271 15.00 -9.63 1.22
N GLY A 272 15.98 -9.84 0.35
CA GLY A 272 16.78 -8.75 -0.23
C GLY A 272 17.48 -7.93 0.85
N PRO A 273 18.24 -6.89 0.47
CA PRO A 273 18.89 -6.01 1.43
C PRO A 273 17.90 -5.32 2.40
N THR A 274 16.71 -5.00 1.91
CA THR A 274 15.69 -4.26 2.69
C THR A 274 15.22 -5.00 3.94
N PHE A 275 15.11 -6.33 3.89
CA PHE A 275 14.57 -7.13 5.00
C PHE A 275 15.58 -8.12 5.60
N ALA A 276 16.79 -8.22 5.04
CA ALA A 276 17.87 -9.01 5.65
C ALA A 276 18.18 -8.48 7.05
N ASP A 277 18.45 -9.38 8.00
CA ASP A 277 18.82 -9.10 9.40
C ASP A 277 17.81 -8.21 10.17
N THR A 278 16.54 -8.25 9.80
CA THR A 278 15.47 -7.53 10.51
C THR A 278 14.91 -8.31 11.71
N GLY A 279 15.53 -9.42 12.08
CA GLY A 279 15.20 -10.22 13.26
C GLY A 279 13.89 -11.01 13.14
N ASN A 280 13.24 -11.25 14.28
CA ASN A 280 12.01 -12.04 14.36
C ASN A 280 10.84 -11.30 13.68
N GLY A 281 10.15 -11.96 12.74
CA GLY A 281 9.10 -11.33 11.95
C GLY A 281 7.85 -10.92 12.75
N PHE A 282 7.50 -11.63 13.82
CA PHE A 282 6.38 -11.23 14.71
C PHE A 282 6.71 -9.93 15.45
N VAL A 283 7.93 -9.82 15.95
CA VAL A 283 8.40 -8.59 16.61
C VAL A 283 8.44 -7.46 15.59
N TYR A 284 9.01 -7.69 14.40
CA TYR A 284 9.07 -6.70 13.33
C TYR A 284 7.66 -6.22 12.91
N ALA A 285 6.70 -7.15 12.77
CA ALA A 285 5.33 -6.82 12.40
C ALA A 285 4.68 -5.86 13.41
N VAL A 286 4.93 -6.01 14.71
CA VAL A 286 4.38 -5.13 15.74
C VAL A 286 5.16 -3.83 15.86
N THR A 287 6.49 -3.90 15.96
CA THR A 287 7.34 -2.74 16.32
C THR A 287 7.65 -1.84 15.13
N HIS A 288 7.62 -2.34 13.90
CA HIS A 288 7.89 -1.56 12.68
C HIS A 288 6.63 -1.39 11.83
N THR A 289 6.00 -2.50 11.42
CA THR A 289 4.86 -2.45 10.50
C THR A 289 3.62 -1.81 11.14
N LEU A 290 3.11 -2.41 12.23
CA LEU A 290 1.88 -1.91 12.87
C LEU A 290 2.13 -0.59 13.60
N SER A 291 3.31 -0.40 14.21
CA SER A 291 3.62 0.87 14.89
C SER A 291 3.67 2.04 13.92
N ALA A 292 4.20 1.85 12.71
CA ALA A 292 4.19 2.87 11.67
C ALA A 292 2.79 3.00 11.03
N GLY A 293 2.13 1.88 10.81
CA GLY A 293 0.85 1.82 10.11
C GLY A 293 -0.34 2.36 10.91
N LEU A 294 -0.29 2.28 12.23
CA LEU A 294 -1.33 2.75 13.14
C LEU A 294 -0.98 4.11 13.78
N GLY A 295 0.31 4.42 13.89
CA GLY A 295 0.79 5.47 14.79
C GLY A 295 0.72 5.04 16.26
N LEU A 296 1.52 5.64 17.14
CA LEU A 296 1.64 5.22 18.53
C LEU A 296 0.31 5.25 19.32
N PRO A 297 -0.53 6.31 19.24
CA PRO A 297 -1.77 6.35 20.00
C PRO A 297 -2.73 5.22 19.63
N LEU A 298 -2.88 4.94 18.33
CA LEU A 298 -3.77 3.89 17.86
C LEU A 298 -3.19 2.49 18.09
N LEU A 299 -1.87 2.32 18.04
CA LEU A 299 -1.22 1.05 18.39
C LEU A 299 -1.50 0.67 19.85
N LEU A 300 -1.36 1.63 20.79
CA LEU A 300 -1.66 1.38 22.19
C LEU A 300 -3.15 1.02 22.40
N LEU A 301 -4.06 1.74 21.75
CA LEU A 301 -5.48 1.42 21.76
C LEU A 301 -5.76 0.03 21.18
N ALA A 302 -5.09 -0.35 20.09
CA ALA A 302 -5.22 -1.66 19.46
C ALA A 302 -4.78 -2.80 20.40
N LEU A 303 -3.62 -2.65 21.07
CA LEU A 303 -3.14 -3.64 22.03
C LEU A 303 -4.09 -3.79 23.22
N LEU A 304 -4.60 -2.67 23.76
CA LEU A 304 -5.62 -2.68 24.82
C LEU A 304 -6.93 -3.37 24.35
N SER A 305 -7.35 -3.11 23.10
CA SER A 305 -8.55 -3.70 22.53
C SER A 305 -8.44 -5.21 22.33
N LEU A 306 -7.26 -5.69 21.93
CA LEU A 306 -6.98 -7.14 21.83
C LEU A 306 -7.00 -7.81 23.20
N GLY A 307 -6.39 -7.20 24.20
CA GLY A 307 -6.48 -7.65 25.60
C GLY A 307 -7.93 -7.72 26.09
N TYR A 308 -8.72 -6.66 25.80
CA TYR A 308 -10.14 -6.61 26.12
C TYR A 308 -10.93 -7.73 25.42
N ALA A 309 -10.69 -7.96 24.13
CA ALA A 309 -11.33 -9.03 23.37
C ALA A 309 -10.98 -10.42 23.94
N ALA A 310 -9.72 -10.64 24.33
CA ALA A 310 -9.26 -11.90 24.93
C ALA A 310 -9.92 -12.21 26.28
N VAL A 311 -10.25 -11.17 27.06
CA VAL A 311 -10.98 -11.31 28.32
C VAL A 311 -12.48 -11.53 28.09
N ARG A 312 -13.10 -10.72 27.23
CA ARG A 312 -14.57 -10.73 26.98
C ARG A 312 -15.04 -11.91 26.16
N ARG A 313 -14.19 -12.41 25.25
CA ARG A 313 -14.42 -13.58 24.40
C ARG A 313 -15.79 -13.64 23.74
N ALA A 314 -16.27 -12.50 23.22
CA ALA A 314 -17.52 -12.48 22.47
C ALA A 314 -17.35 -13.25 21.17
N ARG A 315 -18.45 -13.79 20.63
CA ARG A 315 -18.42 -14.56 19.39
C ARG A 315 -17.87 -13.76 18.20
N GLY A 316 -18.19 -12.46 18.12
CA GLY A 316 -17.62 -11.58 17.12
C GLY A 316 -16.09 -11.52 17.18
N ASP A 317 -15.48 -11.61 18.38
CA ASP A 317 -14.03 -11.66 18.53
C ASP A 317 -13.46 -12.93 17.91
N GLY A 318 -14.12 -14.08 18.12
CA GLY A 318 -13.73 -15.37 17.52
C GLY A 318 -13.84 -15.34 15.99
N LEU A 319 -14.88 -14.70 15.44
CA LEU A 319 -15.05 -14.53 14.00
C LEU A 319 -13.90 -13.71 13.40
N LEU A 320 -13.54 -12.58 14.01
CA LEU A 320 -12.43 -11.77 13.54
C LEU A 320 -11.09 -12.48 13.72
N ALA A 321 -10.88 -13.15 14.86
CA ALA A 321 -9.65 -13.89 15.17
C ALA A 321 -9.41 -15.07 14.21
N ALA A 322 -10.46 -15.73 13.73
CA ALA A 322 -10.37 -16.83 12.77
C ALA A 322 -9.73 -16.41 11.43
N PHE A 323 -9.79 -15.15 11.06
CA PHE A 323 -9.04 -14.60 9.93
C PHE A 323 -7.74 -13.92 10.39
N ALA A 324 -7.81 -13.05 11.40
CA ALA A 324 -6.69 -12.20 11.79
C ALA A 324 -5.46 -13.00 12.23
N LEU A 325 -5.63 -14.06 13.03
CA LEU A 325 -4.51 -14.82 13.57
C LEU A 325 -3.74 -15.60 12.49
N PRO A 326 -4.40 -16.42 11.63
CA PRO A 326 -3.70 -17.07 10.53
C PRO A 326 -3.06 -16.08 9.56
N TYR A 327 -3.74 -14.98 9.24
CA TYR A 327 -3.20 -13.98 8.35
C TYR A 327 -1.96 -13.26 8.95
N PHE A 328 -2.02 -12.89 10.24
CA PHE A 328 -0.89 -12.30 10.96
C PHE A 328 0.31 -13.26 11.01
N CYS A 329 0.05 -14.57 11.25
CA CYS A 329 1.11 -15.58 11.19
C CYS A 329 1.77 -15.63 9.80
N VAL A 330 0.98 -15.66 8.73
CA VAL A 330 1.51 -15.74 7.36
C VAL A 330 2.41 -14.54 7.03
N ILE A 331 1.97 -13.31 7.32
CA ILE A 331 2.80 -12.13 7.02
C ILE A 331 4.01 -11.98 7.96
N SER A 332 3.93 -12.50 9.19
CA SER A 332 5.03 -12.48 10.15
C SER A 332 6.11 -13.53 9.87
N LEU A 333 5.73 -14.66 9.26
CA LEU A 333 6.66 -15.71 8.82
C LEU A 333 7.34 -15.39 7.49
N ALA A 334 6.83 -14.40 6.75
CA ALA A 334 7.41 -13.96 5.49
C ALA A 334 8.82 -13.36 5.68
N SER A 335 9.71 -13.61 4.72
CA SER A 335 11.02 -12.97 4.66
C SER A 335 10.92 -11.53 4.15
N VAL A 336 10.03 -11.27 3.19
CA VAL A 336 9.68 -9.93 2.71
C VAL A 336 8.57 -9.36 3.59
N ARG A 337 8.78 -8.14 4.15
CA ARG A 337 7.98 -7.60 5.27
C ARG A 337 7.49 -6.18 5.00
N TYR A 338 6.92 -5.93 3.82
CA TYR A 338 6.32 -4.63 3.51
C TYR A 338 5.16 -4.27 4.45
N ALA A 339 5.05 -3.00 4.81
CA ALA A 339 3.96 -2.52 5.68
C ALA A 339 2.58 -2.76 5.07
N ARG A 340 2.45 -2.64 3.75
CA ARG A 340 1.21 -2.91 3.01
C ARG A 340 0.63 -4.31 3.24
N TYR A 341 1.45 -5.29 3.64
CA TYR A 341 0.96 -6.64 3.97
C TYR A 341 0.04 -6.65 5.19
N ALA A 342 0.12 -5.64 6.06
CA ALA A 342 -0.78 -5.51 7.20
C ALA A 342 -2.13 -4.84 6.87
N VAL A 343 -2.31 -4.28 5.67
CA VAL A 343 -3.55 -3.56 5.28
C VAL A 343 -4.83 -4.37 5.54
N PRO A 344 -4.91 -5.69 5.23
CA PRO A 344 -6.10 -6.49 5.54
C PRO A 344 -6.42 -6.66 7.04
N LEU A 345 -5.44 -6.45 7.92
CA LEU A 345 -5.66 -6.51 9.38
C LEU A 345 -6.24 -5.22 9.96
N LEU A 346 -6.10 -4.08 9.25
CA LEU A 346 -6.49 -2.77 9.77
C LEU A 346 -8.00 -2.64 10.02
N PRO A 347 -8.91 -3.14 9.15
CA PRO A 347 -10.35 -3.15 9.44
C PRO A 347 -10.70 -3.96 10.69
N LEU A 348 -10.00 -5.09 10.95
CA LEU A 348 -10.24 -5.93 12.11
C LEU A 348 -9.74 -5.25 13.40
N THR A 349 -8.56 -4.66 13.33
CA THR A 349 -8.02 -3.83 14.42
C THR A 349 -8.98 -2.69 14.76
N ALA A 350 -9.50 -2.00 13.75
CA ALA A 350 -10.47 -0.92 13.92
C ALA A 350 -11.77 -1.42 14.55
N LEU A 351 -12.23 -2.63 14.23
CA LEU A 351 -13.41 -3.26 14.82
C LEU A 351 -13.22 -3.53 16.32
N TRP A 352 -12.10 -4.11 16.72
CA TRP A 352 -11.80 -4.33 18.15
C TRP A 352 -11.67 -3.01 18.92
N CYS A 353 -10.97 -2.01 18.35
CA CYS A 353 -10.91 -0.66 18.91
C CYS A 353 -12.30 -0.04 19.05
N GLY A 354 -13.12 -0.15 18.00
CA GLY A 354 -14.47 0.39 17.99
C GLY A 354 -15.37 -0.22 19.06
N ARG A 355 -15.25 -1.53 19.29
CA ARG A 355 -15.95 -2.21 20.39
C ARG A 355 -15.50 -1.70 21.75
N LEU A 356 -14.18 -1.70 22.02
CA LEU A 356 -13.65 -1.20 23.29
C LEU A 356 -14.12 0.24 23.56
N LEU A 357 -14.01 1.12 22.55
CA LEU A 357 -14.43 2.52 22.68
C LEU A 357 -15.93 2.65 22.92
N ALA A 358 -16.78 1.86 22.26
CA ALA A 358 -18.22 1.88 22.47
C ALA A 358 -18.59 1.45 23.90
N ASP A 359 -18.00 0.36 24.38
CA ASP A 359 -18.25 -0.13 25.74
C ASP A 359 -17.68 0.84 26.81
N TRP A 360 -16.55 1.46 26.54
CA TRP A 360 -15.89 2.41 27.43
C TRP A 360 -16.62 3.75 27.50
N THR A 361 -17.15 4.24 26.39
CA THR A 361 -17.90 5.49 26.29
C THR A 361 -19.42 5.30 26.44
N ALA A 362 -19.88 4.12 26.87
CA ALA A 362 -21.29 3.89 27.17
C ALA A 362 -21.79 4.90 28.25
N PRO A 363 -23.07 5.35 28.16
CA PRO A 363 -23.62 6.34 29.07
C PRO A 363 -23.43 5.96 30.55
N ARG A 364 -22.87 6.87 31.34
CA ARG A 364 -22.54 6.74 32.76
C ARG A 364 -22.71 8.10 33.43
N PRO A 365 -22.47 8.24 34.78
CA PRO A 365 -22.46 9.55 35.41
C PRO A 365 -21.68 10.59 34.59
N HIS A 366 -22.23 11.79 34.49
CA HIS A 366 -21.85 12.80 33.49
C HIS A 366 -20.36 13.12 33.45
N SER A 367 -19.69 13.27 34.58
CA SER A 367 -18.25 13.59 34.66
C SER A 367 -17.35 12.51 34.05
N LEU A 368 -17.62 11.24 34.35
CA LEU A 368 -16.84 10.11 33.79
C LEU A 368 -17.14 9.89 32.31
N PHE A 369 -18.35 10.16 31.84
CA PHE A 369 -18.71 10.08 30.43
C PHE A 369 -17.93 11.10 29.62
N VAL A 370 -17.93 12.37 30.00
CA VAL A 370 -17.19 13.44 29.32
C VAL A 370 -15.71 13.12 29.24
N LEU A 371 -15.08 12.73 30.36
CA LEU A 371 -13.66 12.39 30.41
C LEU A 371 -13.31 11.26 29.40
N ARG A 372 -14.12 10.20 29.35
CA ARG A 372 -13.87 9.05 28.47
C ARG A 372 -14.06 9.37 27.01
N VAL A 373 -15.10 10.12 26.66
CA VAL A 373 -15.33 10.57 25.29
C VAL A 373 -14.21 11.50 24.85
N SER A 374 -13.77 12.43 25.73
CA SER A 374 -12.65 13.33 25.43
C SER A 374 -11.34 12.56 25.21
N ALA A 375 -11.05 11.55 26.02
CA ALA A 375 -9.85 10.72 25.84
C ALA A 375 -9.92 9.90 24.55
N ALA A 376 -11.08 9.32 24.20
CA ALA A 376 -11.26 8.64 22.93
C ALA A 376 -11.09 9.59 21.72
N ALA A 377 -11.68 10.79 21.82
CA ALA A 377 -11.52 11.83 20.80
C ALA A 377 -10.06 12.30 20.65
N ALA A 378 -9.33 12.42 21.77
CA ALA A 378 -7.91 12.77 21.75
C ALA A 378 -7.06 11.71 21.02
N VAL A 379 -7.30 10.41 21.25
CA VAL A 379 -6.60 9.33 20.51
C VAL A 379 -6.87 9.46 19.01
N LEU A 380 -8.12 9.67 18.60
CA LEU A 380 -8.46 9.83 17.18
C LEU A 380 -7.86 11.11 16.59
N ALA A 381 -7.86 12.22 17.32
CA ALA A 381 -7.30 13.49 16.88
C ALA A 381 -5.76 13.39 16.70
N LEU A 382 -5.05 12.74 17.61
CA LEU A 382 -3.61 12.49 17.50
C LEU A 382 -3.31 11.54 16.33
N THR A 383 -4.12 10.49 16.14
CA THR A 383 -3.97 9.58 15.00
C THR A 383 -4.27 10.29 13.67
N LEU A 384 -5.29 11.15 13.64
CA LEU A 384 -5.60 11.99 12.47
C LEU A 384 -4.43 12.92 12.15
N ALA A 385 -3.85 13.58 13.16
CA ALA A 385 -2.70 14.45 12.97
C ALA A 385 -1.50 13.68 12.38
N ASP A 386 -1.22 12.48 12.90
CA ASP A 386 -0.17 11.59 12.37
C ASP A 386 -0.47 11.16 10.92
N CYS A 387 -1.72 10.78 10.62
CA CYS A 387 -2.17 10.48 9.26
C CYS A 387 -1.98 11.66 8.31
N VAL A 388 -2.36 12.87 8.72
CA VAL A 388 -2.19 14.11 7.93
C VAL A 388 -0.72 14.37 7.64
N VAL A 389 0.16 14.24 8.63
CA VAL A 389 1.61 14.42 8.43
C VAL A 389 2.17 13.38 7.47
N LEU A 390 1.72 12.13 7.54
CA LEU A 390 2.16 11.06 6.64
C LEU A 390 1.68 11.27 5.19
N VAL A 391 0.45 11.77 4.99
CA VAL A 391 -0.14 11.95 3.64
C VAL A 391 0.26 13.28 3.01
N ARG A 392 0.53 14.31 3.82
CA ARG A 392 0.87 15.67 3.36
C ARG A 392 1.96 15.73 2.28
N PRO A 393 3.06 14.95 2.34
CA PRO A 393 4.09 14.94 1.29
C PRO A 393 3.54 14.66 -0.11
N MET A 394 2.47 13.86 -0.22
CA MET A 394 1.83 13.58 -1.51
C MET A 394 1.15 14.80 -2.15
N ALA A 395 0.82 15.82 -1.36
CA ALA A 395 0.25 17.08 -1.85
C ALA A 395 1.31 18.20 -2.01
N GLN A 396 2.58 17.89 -1.81
CA GLN A 396 3.70 18.83 -1.92
C GLN A 396 4.62 18.43 -3.08
N THR A 397 5.52 19.32 -3.46
CA THR A 397 6.57 19.00 -4.44
C THR A 397 7.49 17.93 -3.87
N ASP A 398 7.61 16.84 -4.60
CA ASP A 398 8.41 15.67 -4.20
C ASP A 398 9.89 16.03 -3.99
N PRO A 399 10.58 15.43 -3.00
CA PRO A 399 12.01 15.65 -2.79
C PRO A 399 12.87 15.43 -4.03
N ARG A 400 12.50 14.46 -4.88
CA ARG A 400 13.19 14.15 -6.14
C ARG A 400 13.05 15.29 -7.16
N ASP A 401 11.85 15.88 -7.27
CA ASP A 401 11.60 17.02 -8.16
C ASP A 401 12.28 18.29 -7.65
N ARG A 402 12.33 18.49 -6.32
CA ARG A 402 13.10 19.59 -5.72
C ARG A 402 14.60 19.45 -5.98
N ALA A 403 15.14 18.23 -5.89
CA ALA A 403 16.51 17.94 -6.21
C ALA A 403 16.82 18.17 -7.70
N LEU A 404 15.91 17.74 -8.59
CA LEU A 404 16.01 18.02 -10.03
C LEU A 404 16.03 19.54 -10.31
N ALA A 405 15.12 20.29 -9.70
CA ALA A 405 15.04 21.75 -9.87
C ALA A 405 16.29 22.46 -9.36
N TRP A 406 16.90 21.97 -8.25
CA TRP A 406 18.14 22.51 -7.72
C TRP A 406 19.32 22.22 -8.67
N LEU A 407 19.48 20.96 -9.11
CA LEU A 407 20.50 20.60 -10.09
C LEU A 407 20.33 21.38 -11.40
N GLY A 408 19.09 21.71 -11.77
CA GLY A 408 18.76 22.51 -12.93
C GLY A 408 19.36 23.94 -12.94
N GLN A 409 19.81 24.44 -11.80
CA GLN A 409 20.47 25.76 -11.67
C GLN A 409 22.00 25.68 -11.86
N ALA A 410 22.57 24.47 -11.86
CA ALA A 410 24.01 24.29 -12.04
C ALA A 410 24.48 24.71 -13.45
N PRO A 411 25.75 25.10 -13.67
CA PRO A 411 26.28 25.41 -15.01
C PRO A 411 26.18 24.21 -15.97
N THR A 412 26.06 24.48 -17.26
CA THR A 412 26.10 23.44 -18.31
C THR A 412 27.42 23.49 -19.06
N PRO A 413 28.01 22.35 -19.43
CA PRO A 413 27.56 20.98 -19.17
C PRO A 413 27.83 20.56 -17.73
N THR A 414 26.93 19.77 -17.14
CA THR A 414 27.07 19.27 -15.76
C THR A 414 27.11 17.75 -15.78
N THR A 415 28.08 17.17 -15.05
CA THR A 415 28.19 15.73 -14.84
C THR A 415 27.60 15.34 -13.50
N VAL A 416 26.74 14.32 -13.48
CA VAL A 416 26.09 13.80 -12.28
C VAL A 416 26.35 12.31 -12.15
N GLY A 417 26.90 11.88 -11.03
CA GLY A 417 27.17 10.50 -10.67
C GLY A 417 26.14 9.95 -9.68
N PHE A 418 25.94 8.63 -9.75
CA PHE A 418 25.08 7.88 -8.84
C PHE A 418 25.89 6.80 -8.13
N ALA A 419 25.50 6.48 -6.90
CA ALA A 419 26.10 5.39 -6.12
C ALA A 419 25.51 4.02 -6.49
N ALA A 420 24.25 4.00 -6.93
CA ALA A 420 23.54 2.83 -7.40
C ALA A 420 22.87 3.13 -8.74
N GLN A 421 22.32 2.10 -9.38
CA GLN A 421 21.58 2.33 -10.62
C GLN A 421 20.31 3.17 -10.34
N PRO A 422 20.09 4.29 -11.05
CA PRO A 422 18.95 5.16 -10.85
C PRO A 422 17.63 4.41 -10.97
N TRP A 423 16.71 4.65 -10.02
CA TRP A 423 15.38 4.05 -10.03
C TRP A 423 14.36 5.01 -9.41
N PHE A 424 13.18 4.52 -8.99
CA PHE A 424 12.11 5.32 -8.41
C PHE A 424 12.56 6.22 -7.24
N GLY A 425 13.62 5.87 -6.53
CA GLY A 425 14.17 6.63 -5.40
C GLY A 425 15.04 7.84 -5.79
N THR A 426 15.48 7.95 -7.05
CA THR A 426 16.42 9.00 -7.50
C THR A 426 15.73 10.14 -8.25
N PRO A 427 16.30 11.37 -8.29
CA PRO A 427 15.80 12.46 -9.12
C PRO A 427 15.69 12.06 -10.59
N PRO A 428 14.65 12.50 -11.32
CA PRO A 428 14.45 12.13 -12.72
C PRO A 428 15.26 13.02 -13.66
N LEU A 429 16.58 12.83 -13.70
CA LEU A 429 17.48 13.55 -14.63
C LEU A 429 17.26 13.17 -16.09
N SER A 430 16.54 12.08 -16.35
CA SER A 430 15.98 11.72 -17.64
C SER A 430 14.51 11.36 -17.46
N PRO A 431 13.61 11.82 -18.34
CA PRO A 431 12.19 11.47 -18.25
C PRO A 431 11.92 9.97 -18.45
N TYR A 432 12.83 9.25 -19.11
CA TYR A 432 12.71 7.81 -19.41
C TYR A 432 13.22 6.88 -18.31
N PHE A 433 13.67 7.39 -17.21
CA PHE A 433 14.16 6.57 -16.09
C PHE A 433 13.03 5.74 -15.47
N ALA A 434 12.79 4.61 -15.92
CA ALA A 434 11.92 3.53 -15.45
C ALA A 434 11.07 2.91 -16.55
N LEU A 435 11.49 3.03 -17.81
CA LEU A 435 10.86 2.26 -18.87
C LEU A 435 11.20 0.79 -18.69
N PRO A 436 10.24 -0.12 -18.91
CA PRO A 436 10.49 -1.55 -18.85
C PRO A 436 11.54 -1.94 -19.89
N LYS A 437 12.52 -2.74 -19.46
CA LYS A 437 13.45 -3.44 -20.37
C LYS A 437 13.11 -4.92 -20.41
N PRO A 438 13.38 -5.60 -21.53
CA PRO A 438 13.42 -7.05 -21.54
C PRO A 438 14.39 -7.53 -20.46
N GLY A 439 13.89 -8.24 -19.42
CA GLY A 439 14.68 -8.80 -18.33
C GLY A 439 14.71 -8.03 -17.00
N GLY A 440 13.99 -6.90 -16.86
CA GLY A 440 13.87 -6.23 -15.55
C GLY A 440 13.40 -4.78 -15.61
N TRP A 441 12.77 -4.35 -14.52
CA TRP A 441 12.23 -3.01 -14.30
C TRP A 441 13.27 -2.11 -13.63
N ARG A 442 14.21 -1.58 -14.39
CA ARG A 442 15.12 -0.57 -13.84
C ARG A 442 15.13 0.68 -14.70
N ARG A 443 15.42 1.82 -14.10
CA ARG A 443 15.63 3.06 -14.81
C ARG A 443 16.90 2.99 -15.61
N PHE A 444 16.82 3.22 -16.91
CA PHE A 444 17.97 3.22 -17.78
C PHE A 444 18.01 4.44 -18.67
N ALA A 445 19.22 4.93 -18.88
CA ALA A 445 19.54 5.59 -20.12
C ALA A 445 19.35 4.61 -21.30
N PRO A 446 18.75 5.03 -22.44
CA PRO A 446 18.80 4.22 -23.65
C PRO A 446 20.24 3.82 -23.95
N PRO A 447 20.52 2.56 -24.37
CA PRO A 447 21.88 2.14 -24.69
C PRO A 447 22.50 3.07 -25.72
N GLY A 448 23.74 3.53 -25.48
CA GLY A 448 24.49 4.36 -26.40
C GLY A 448 24.24 5.87 -26.30
N GLN A 449 23.41 6.36 -25.34
CA GLN A 449 23.28 7.79 -25.08
C GLN A 449 23.84 8.13 -23.69
N PRO A 450 25.06 8.60 -23.54
CA PRO A 450 25.65 9.03 -22.28
C PRO A 450 25.08 10.36 -21.78
N THR A 451 24.43 11.14 -22.64
CA THR A 451 23.86 12.44 -22.34
C THR A 451 22.35 12.42 -22.50
N HIS A 452 21.63 12.91 -21.50
CA HIS A 452 20.18 13.03 -21.53
C HIS A 452 19.76 14.49 -21.56
N LEU A 453 18.73 14.76 -22.34
CA LEU A 453 18.00 16.03 -22.26
C LEU A 453 16.91 15.87 -21.19
N ASP A 454 16.84 16.83 -20.27
CA ASP A 454 15.65 16.98 -19.43
C ASP A 454 14.49 17.57 -20.24
N ALA A 455 13.33 17.74 -19.61
CA ALA A 455 12.14 18.30 -20.25
C ALA A 455 12.33 19.74 -20.78
N ASN A 456 13.38 20.45 -20.31
CA ASN A 456 13.73 21.80 -20.73
C ASN A 456 14.83 21.83 -21.81
N GLY A 457 15.21 20.67 -22.32
CA GLY A 457 16.28 20.56 -23.31
C GLY A 457 17.68 20.67 -22.72
N ARG A 458 17.84 20.63 -21.39
CA ARG A 458 19.14 20.66 -20.72
C ARG A 458 19.85 19.32 -20.90
N GLN A 459 21.10 19.37 -21.29
CA GLN A 459 21.95 18.20 -21.46
C GLN A 459 22.67 17.84 -20.15
N TRP A 460 22.49 16.59 -19.71
CA TRP A 460 23.18 16.00 -18.57
C TRP A 460 24.19 14.96 -19.03
N SER A 461 25.37 14.94 -18.44
CA SER A 461 26.29 13.81 -18.54
C SER A 461 26.14 12.94 -17.29
N LEU A 462 25.56 11.76 -17.42
CA LEU A 462 25.26 10.88 -16.30
C LEU A 462 26.32 9.78 -16.18
N THR A 463 26.89 9.64 -14.99
CA THR A 463 27.76 8.51 -14.64
C THR A 463 26.97 7.51 -13.80
N VAL A 464 26.53 6.43 -14.46
CA VAL A 464 25.78 5.35 -13.84
C VAL A 464 26.73 4.18 -13.59
N PRO A 465 26.82 3.66 -12.35
CA PRO A 465 27.73 2.57 -12.04
C PRO A 465 27.31 1.26 -12.73
N GLY A 466 28.29 0.44 -13.10
CA GLY A 466 28.06 -0.91 -13.60
C GLY A 466 27.54 -1.85 -12.51
N ALA A 467 28.01 -1.67 -11.29
CA ALA A 467 27.54 -2.32 -10.07
C ALA A 467 27.32 -1.28 -8.98
N ASP A 468 26.36 -1.50 -8.10
CA ASP A 468 26.10 -0.58 -6.97
C ASP A 468 27.36 -0.40 -6.12
N TRP A 469 27.60 0.85 -5.70
CA TRP A 469 28.72 1.29 -4.85
C TRP A 469 30.10 1.16 -5.52
N ASP A 470 30.15 1.28 -6.87
CA ASP A 470 31.43 1.30 -7.59
C ASP A 470 32.16 2.64 -7.36
N THR A 471 33.28 2.59 -6.65
CA THR A 471 34.12 3.77 -6.38
C THR A 471 34.74 4.39 -7.65
N ALA A 472 34.79 3.66 -8.75
CA ALA A 472 35.28 4.18 -10.04
C ALA A 472 34.43 5.39 -10.52
N VAL A 473 33.17 5.46 -10.16
CA VAL A 473 32.32 6.64 -10.39
C VAL A 473 32.97 7.90 -9.84
N LEU A 474 33.57 7.85 -8.65
CA LEU A 474 34.17 8.98 -7.98
C LEU A 474 35.63 9.25 -8.42
N THR A 475 36.39 8.16 -8.69
CA THR A 475 37.86 8.25 -8.89
C THR A 475 38.24 8.39 -10.36
N HIS A 476 37.52 7.74 -11.29
CA HIS A 476 37.81 7.79 -12.73
C HIS A 476 36.94 8.82 -13.45
N ASN A 477 35.63 8.83 -13.13
CA ASN A 477 34.70 9.72 -13.82
C ASN A 477 34.63 11.11 -13.18
N SER A 478 34.89 11.20 -11.87
CA SER A 478 34.95 12.44 -11.09
C SER A 478 33.81 13.42 -11.42
N PRO A 479 32.53 13.01 -11.30
CA PRO A 479 31.40 13.85 -11.67
C PRO A 479 31.34 15.11 -10.79
N HIS A 480 30.82 16.22 -11.34
CA HIS A 480 30.69 17.48 -10.60
C HIS A 480 29.76 17.34 -9.39
N TYR A 481 28.66 16.62 -9.57
CA TYR A 481 27.73 16.28 -8.50
C TYR A 481 27.58 14.77 -8.35
N VAL A 482 27.34 14.31 -7.11
CA VAL A 482 26.94 12.94 -6.78
C VAL A 482 25.62 12.97 -6.04
N VAL A 483 24.67 12.16 -6.49
CA VAL A 483 23.34 12.03 -5.89
C VAL A 483 23.23 10.73 -5.13
N LEU A 484 22.75 10.80 -3.87
CA LEU A 484 22.39 9.66 -3.03
C LEU A 484 20.92 9.75 -2.66
N SER A 485 20.22 8.64 -2.77
CA SER A 485 18.88 8.46 -2.23
C SER A 485 18.91 7.66 -0.93
N GLU A 486 18.01 7.93 0.01
CA GLU A 486 17.82 7.11 1.21
C GLU A 486 17.64 5.63 0.89
N TYR A 487 17.04 5.32 -0.25
CA TYR A 487 16.90 3.96 -0.76
C TYR A 487 18.23 3.30 -1.13
N ASP A 488 19.25 4.09 -1.45
CA ASP A 488 20.57 3.55 -1.75
C ASP A 488 21.30 3.20 -0.45
N TYR A 489 21.46 4.16 0.48
CA TYR A 489 22.39 4.03 1.59
C TYR A 489 21.79 3.41 2.87
N ARG A 490 20.48 3.53 3.14
CA ARG A 490 19.91 3.14 4.43
C ARG A 490 20.16 1.67 4.76
N ASP A 491 19.79 0.78 3.84
CA ASP A 491 19.91 -0.65 4.08
C ASP A 491 21.35 -1.16 3.88
N ALA A 492 22.10 -0.59 2.95
CA ALA A 492 23.50 -0.91 2.75
C ALA A 492 24.33 -0.58 4.01
N LEU A 493 24.10 0.57 4.65
CA LEU A 493 24.77 0.94 5.90
C LEU A 493 24.29 0.13 7.09
N ARG A 494 23.00 -0.17 7.19
CA ARG A 494 22.44 -1.05 8.22
C ARG A 494 23.07 -2.44 8.19
N LEU A 495 23.38 -2.95 7.00
CA LEU A 495 24.01 -4.25 6.78
C LEU A 495 25.55 -4.18 6.78
N HIS A 496 26.14 -2.99 7.01
CA HIS A 496 27.59 -2.78 6.98
C HIS A 496 28.24 -3.23 5.66
N ASP A 497 27.56 -2.95 4.50
CA ASP A 497 28.11 -3.28 3.17
C ASP A 497 29.48 -2.59 2.98
N ALA A 498 30.52 -3.40 2.81
CA ALA A 498 31.90 -2.90 2.72
C ALA A 498 32.11 -1.99 1.49
N ARG A 499 31.38 -2.25 0.37
CA ARG A 499 31.47 -1.41 -0.83
C ARG A 499 30.82 -0.06 -0.60
N ALA A 500 29.64 -0.04 0.05
CA ALA A 500 28.97 1.20 0.44
C ALA A 500 29.83 2.05 1.38
N LEU A 501 30.43 1.44 2.39
CA LEU A 501 31.34 2.13 3.34
C LEU A 501 32.58 2.69 2.61
N ALA A 502 33.19 1.93 1.69
CA ALA A 502 34.33 2.38 0.90
C ALA A 502 33.96 3.56 -0.02
N PHE A 503 32.79 3.46 -0.70
CA PHE A 503 32.27 4.53 -1.57
C PHE A 503 32.02 5.82 -0.75
N LEU A 504 31.30 5.73 0.37
CA LEU A 504 31.03 6.89 1.22
C LEU A 504 32.30 7.51 1.81
N SER A 505 33.29 6.69 2.15
CA SER A 505 34.60 7.18 2.57
C SER A 505 35.32 7.95 1.44
N ALA A 506 35.29 7.44 0.21
CA ALA A 506 35.84 8.14 -0.95
C ALA A 506 35.08 9.43 -1.26
N LEU A 507 33.73 9.37 -1.21
CA LEU A 507 32.87 10.53 -1.40
C LEU A 507 33.21 11.67 -0.41
N ARG A 508 33.34 11.38 0.88
CA ARG A 508 33.66 12.36 1.89
C ARG A 508 35.03 13.01 1.71
N ARG A 509 36.00 12.31 1.10
CA ARG A 509 37.32 12.86 0.78
C ARG A 509 37.28 13.82 -0.41
N GLY A 510 36.55 13.46 -1.45
CA GLY A 510 36.55 14.20 -2.73
C GLY A 510 35.40 15.18 -2.89
N TYR A 511 34.35 15.09 -2.06
CA TYR A 511 33.12 15.84 -2.22
C TYR A 511 32.66 16.48 -0.90
N ALA A 512 31.88 17.55 -0.98
CA ALA A 512 31.22 18.20 0.12
C ALA A 512 29.69 18.11 -0.01
N PRO A 513 28.92 18.02 1.09
CA PRO A 513 27.46 18.13 1.02
C PRO A 513 27.07 19.49 0.44
N ALA A 514 26.22 19.48 -0.61
CA ALA A 514 25.74 20.70 -1.28
C ALA A 514 24.26 20.97 -0.96
N ALA A 515 23.42 19.95 -0.97
CA ALA A 515 22.01 20.09 -0.67
C ALA A 515 21.39 18.79 -0.10
N VAL A 516 20.34 18.95 0.71
CA VAL A 516 19.55 17.86 1.28
C VAL A 516 18.06 18.17 1.08
N PHE A 517 17.34 17.26 0.49
CA PHE A 517 15.89 17.35 0.28
C PHE A 517 15.21 16.22 1.03
N THR A 518 14.42 16.56 2.03
CA THR A 518 13.60 15.63 2.81
C THR A 518 12.38 16.39 3.33
N GLY A 519 11.33 15.70 3.70
CA GLY A 519 10.18 16.30 4.38
C GLY A 519 10.16 15.96 5.87
N PRO A 520 9.19 16.48 6.63
CA PRO A 520 9.06 16.20 8.06
C PRO A 520 8.74 14.71 8.29
N PRO A 521 9.23 14.13 9.41
CA PRO A 521 8.86 12.79 9.82
C PRO A 521 7.41 12.78 10.33
N PRO A 522 6.74 11.59 10.39
CA PRO A 522 5.48 11.43 11.10
C PRO A 522 5.56 11.90 12.57
N LEU A 523 4.40 12.25 13.15
CA LEU A 523 4.32 12.99 14.42
C LEU A 523 5.02 12.29 15.60
N PHE A 524 4.96 10.97 15.65
CA PHE A 524 5.52 10.15 16.73
C PHE A 524 6.85 9.48 16.35
N ARG A 525 7.48 9.93 15.26
CA ARG A 525 8.73 9.40 14.76
C ARG A 525 9.75 10.50 14.61
N ARG A 526 11.02 10.15 14.63
CA ARG A 526 12.11 11.10 14.53
C ARG A 526 12.88 10.90 13.23
N HIS A 527 13.53 11.94 12.76
CA HIS A 527 14.62 11.75 11.83
C HIS A 527 15.70 10.94 12.52
N GLY A 528 16.06 9.82 11.91
CA GLY A 528 17.23 9.06 12.29
C GLY A 528 18.47 9.58 11.57
N SER A 529 19.60 9.02 11.92
CA SER A 529 20.85 9.19 11.19
C SER A 529 21.60 7.87 11.21
N ILE A 530 22.11 7.45 10.07
CA ILE A 530 23.00 6.31 9.95
C ILE A 530 24.30 6.79 9.28
N ASP A 531 25.42 6.64 9.98
CA ASP A 531 26.73 7.14 9.53
C ASP A 531 26.71 8.64 9.12
N GLY A 532 25.94 9.47 9.87
CA GLY A 532 25.78 10.90 9.62
C GLY A 532 24.83 11.27 8.46
N LEU A 533 24.25 10.28 7.77
CA LEU A 533 23.28 10.50 6.70
C LEU A 533 21.84 10.44 7.26
N PRO A 534 20.95 11.38 6.87
CA PRO A 534 19.59 11.44 7.40
C PRO A 534 18.78 10.23 6.98
N THR A 535 18.01 9.67 7.90
CA THR A 535 17.07 8.58 7.63
C THR A 535 15.71 8.87 8.25
N GLN A 536 14.67 8.32 7.68
CA GLN A 536 13.35 8.31 8.28
C GLN A 536 13.05 6.94 8.89
N ASP A 537 12.54 6.94 10.13
CA ASP A 537 12.11 5.72 10.82
C ASP A 537 10.74 5.26 10.29
N LEU A 538 10.69 4.89 9.02
CA LEU A 538 9.50 4.38 8.32
C LEU A 538 9.81 3.06 7.61
N PRO A 539 8.83 2.14 7.52
CA PRO A 539 8.92 1.01 6.60
C PRO A 539 9.21 1.47 5.17
N HIS A 540 9.94 0.63 4.44
CA HIS A 540 10.41 0.93 3.09
C HIS A 540 9.30 1.43 2.14
N ASP A 541 8.14 0.79 2.14
CA ASP A 541 7.01 1.12 1.27
C ASP A 541 6.14 2.29 1.79
N MET A 542 6.37 2.75 3.00
CA MET A 542 5.75 3.99 3.50
C MET A 542 6.59 5.23 3.20
N LEU A 543 7.85 5.04 2.81
CA LEU A 543 8.80 6.11 2.51
C LEU A 543 8.66 6.67 1.08
N TYR A 544 7.93 6.01 0.17
CA TYR A 544 7.84 6.41 -1.23
C TYR A 544 7.57 7.90 -1.48
N PRO A 545 6.68 8.59 -0.74
CA PRO A 545 6.40 10.00 -0.98
C PRO A 545 7.46 10.96 -0.45
N ASN A 546 8.37 10.50 0.39
CA ASN A 546 9.26 11.41 1.11
C ASN A 546 10.66 10.83 1.39
N PRO A 547 11.36 10.26 0.40
CA PRO A 547 12.73 9.81 0.60
C PRO A 547 13.67 11.01 0.80
N ALA A 548 14.72 10.85 1.62
CA ALA A 548 15.80 11.82 1.66
C ALA A 548 16.65 11.71 0.38
N ILE A 549 16.90 12.86 -0.26
CA ILE A 549 17.78 12.99 -1.42
C ILE A 549 18.93 13.91 -1.03
N LEU A 550 20.18 13.45 -1.20
CA LEU A 550 21.39 14.18 -0.89
C LEU A 550 22.15 14.46 -2.17
N ILE A 551 22.68 15.66 -2.26
CA ILE A 551 23.56 16.07 -3.36
C ILE A 551 24.90 16.48 -2.77
N TYR A 552 25.95 15.92 -3.31
CA TYR A 552 27.34 16.25 -2.99
C TYR A 552 27.98 16.93 -4.20
N GLU A 553 28.79 17.94 -3.95
CA GLU A 553 29.55 18.67 -4.96
C GLU A 553 31.04 18.35 -4.84
N GLN A 554 31.72 18.19 -5.94
CA GLN A 554 33.16 17.93 -5.99
C GLN A 554 33.92 19.08 -5.32
N ARG A 555 34.83 18.77 -4.41
CA ARG A 555 35.73 19.76 -3.82
C ARG A 555 36.69 20.30 -4.87
N LYS A 556 36.85 21.60 -4.92
CA LYS A 556 37.84 22.26 -5.79
C LYS A 556 39.26 21.99 -5.32
#